data_30a3deae5f629db2af3461b7f485077e
#
_entry.id   30a3deae5f629db2af3461b7f485077e
#
_cell.length_a   1.000
_cell.length_b   1.000
_cell.length_c   1.000
_cell.angle_alpha   90.00
_cell.angle_beta   90.00
_cell.angle_gamma   90.00
#
_symmetry.space_group_name_H-M   'P 1'
#
loop_
_entity.id
_entity.type
_entity.pdbx_description
1 polymer ?
#
loop_
_entity_poly.entity_id
_entity_poly.type
_entity_poly.pdbx_seq_one_letter_code
_entity_poly.pdbx_strand_id
1 'polypeptide(L)'
;MSGAGGGLPGLAPPSPIPLKDRASMVFVEHAKLDVQDGAFVAVNADGTRTQIPVGGIACILLEPGARISHAAVALAARVGTLITWVGEGGVRLYSAGQPGGARSDRLLWQAKIALDDAARLRVVRKMYAMRFGEEAPSRRSIDQL
;
A
#
# COMPACT_ATOMS: atom_id res chain seq x y z
N MET A 1 45.23 -21.55 -12.19
CA MET A 1 45.12 -20.15 -11.78
C MET A 1 43.68 -19.87 -11.40
N SER A 2 43.45 -19.76 -10.12
CA SER A 2 42.12 -19.69 -9.51
C SER A 2 41.73 -18.23 -9.35
N GLY A 3 40.70 -17.76 -10.09
CA GLY A 3 40.16 -16.43 -9.99
C GLY A 3 39.08 -16.36 -8.89
N ALA A 4 39.44 -15.84 -7.74
CA ALA A 4 38.50 -15.54 -6.68
C ALA A 4 37.60 -14.37 -7.08
N GLY A 5 36.36 -14.64 -7.45
CA GLY A 5 35.29 -13.63 -7.58
C GLY A 5 34.91 -13.13 -6.21
N GLY A 6 35.42 -11.98 -5.81
CA GLY A 6 34.96 -11.26 -4.62
C GLY A 6 33.55 -10.71 -4.85
N GLY A 7 32.53 -11.48 -4.46
CA GLY A 7 31.17 -10.98 -4.33
C GLY A 7 31.13 -9.95 -3.21
N LEU A 8 30.65 -8.75 -3.52
CA LEU A 8 30.34 -7.76 -2.51
C LEU A 8 29.35 -8.39 -1.49
N PRO A 9 29.54 -8.16 -0.18
CA PRO A 9 28.59 -8.66 0.81
C PRO A 9 27.20 -8.14 0.45
N GLY A 10 26.29 -9.07 0.15
CA GLY A 10 24.92 -8.74 -0.26
C GLY A 10 24.27 -7.89 0.81
N LEU A 11 23.92 -6.66 0.46
CA LEU A 11 23.05 -5.84 1.28
C LEU A 11 21.79 -6.64 1.55
N ALA A 12 21.43 -6.78 2.82
CA ALA A 12 20.17 -7.40 3.20
C ALA A 12 19.02 -6.69 2.44
N PRO A 13 18.04 -7.44 1.94
CA PRO A 13 16.90 -6.81 1.27
C PRO A 13 16.28 -5.77 2.21
N PRO A 14 15.93 -4.57 1.70
CA PRO A 14 15.38 -3.52 2.54
C PRO A 14 14.10 -4.02 3.22
N SER A 15 14.01 -3.80 4.51
CA SER A 15 12.80 -4.13 5.28
C SER A 15 11.63 -3.32 4.74
N PRO A 16 10.43 -3.92 4.59
CA PRO A 16 9.26 -3.19 4.12
C PRO A 16 8.94 -2.03 5.06
N ILE A 17 8.83 -0.82 4.52
CA ILE A 17 8.40 0.34 5.29
C ILE A 17 6.93 0.13 5.70
N PRO A 18 6.57 0.24 6.98
CA PRO A 18 5.18 0.14 7.42
C PRO A 18 4.28 1.14 6.69
N LEU A 19 3.04 0.77 6.39
CA LEU A 19 2.12 1.60 5.61
C LEU A 19 1.92 3.01 6.22
N LYS A 20 1.92 3.10 7.55
CA LYS A 20 1.79 4.36 8.29
C LYS A 20 2.95 5.35 8.07
N ASP A 21 4.10 4.87 7.64
CA ASP A 21 5.33 5.65 7.45
C ASP A 21 5.58 5.96 5.97
N ARG A 22 4.62 5.60 5.08
CA ARG A 22 4.70 5.88 3.64
C ARG A 22 4.04 7.21 3.31
N ALA A 23 4.54 7.87 2.23
CA ALA A 23 3.83 8.99 1.63
C ALA A 23 2.41 8.55 1.22
N SER A 24 1.42 9.42 1.41
CA SER A 24 0.04 9.03 1.31
C SER A 24 -0.34 8.59 -0.10
N MET A 25 -0.12 9.43 -1.09
CA MET A 25 -0.63 9.23 -2.44
C MET A 25 0.24 9.94 -3.49
N VAL A 26 0.30 9.38 -4.69
CA VAL A 26 0.89 10.00 -5.88
C VAL A 26 -0.13 9.94 -7.00
N PHE A 27 -0.37 11.05 -7.65
CA PHE A 27 -1.22 11.15 -8.83
C PHE A 27 -0.36 11.04 -10.08
N VAL A 28 -0.83 10.25 -11.06
CA VAL A 28 -0.19 10.09 -12.36
C VAL A 28 -1.22 10.42 -13.43
N GLU A 29 -0.98 11.52 -14.13
CA GLU A 29 -1.84 12.06 -15.17
C GLU A 29 -1.09 12.07 -16.51
N HIS A 30 -1.77 11.71 -17.60
CA HIS A 30 -1.23 11.75 -18.97
C HIS A 30 0.17 11.12 -19.17
N ALA A 31 0.58 10.21 -18.30
CA ALA A 31 1.88 9.57 -18.32
C ALA A 31 1.78 8.04 -18.38
N LYS A 32 2.86 7.39 -18.79
CA LYS A 32 3.02 5.95 -18.70
C LYS A 32 3.74 5.59 -17.41
N LEU A 33 3.09 4.88 -16.50
CA LEU A 33 3.72 4.29 -15.34
C LEU A 33 4.41 2.98 -15.74
N ASP A 34 5.72 2.94 -15.58
CA ASP A 34 6.56 1.79 -15.90
C ASP A 34 7.51 1.48 -14.75
N VAL A 35 8.43 0.55 -14.94
CA VAL A 35 9.49 0.19 -13.99
C VAL A 35 10.84 0.36 -14.64
N GLN A 36 11.75 1.03 -13.95
CA GLN A 36 13.15 1.14 -14.32
C GLN A 36 14.02 0.96 -13.07
N ASP A 37 15.03 0.10 -13.16
CA ASP A 37 15.99 -0.16 -12.05
C ASP A 37 15.31 -0.52 -10.72
N GLY A 38 14.19 -1.25 -10.79
CA GLY A 38 13.43 -1.67 -9.61
C GLY A 38 12.57 -0.58 -8.96
N ALA A 39 12.50 0.61 -9.54
CA ALA A 39 11.64 1.72 -9.10
C ALA A 39 10.52 2.00 -10.10
N PHE A 40 9.44 2.60 -9.65
CA PHE A 40 8.44 3.14 -10.56
C PHE A 40 9.00 4.35 -11.31
N VAL A 41 8.64 4.48 -12.56
CA VAL A 41 8.95 5.66 -13.37
C VAL A 41 7.69 6.10 -14.12
N ALA A 42 7.34 7.37 -13.97
CA ALA A 42 6.32 8.01 -14.79
C ALA A 42 7.01 8.66 -16.01
N VAL A 43 6.60 8.25 -17.20
CA VAL A 43 7.13 8.76 -18.48
C VAL A 43 6.04 9.58 -19.15
N ASN A 44 6.27 10.88 -19.24
CA ASN A 44 5.39 11.83 -19.89
C ASN A 44 5.46 11.73 -21.44
N ALA A 45 4.53 12.36 -22.13
CA ALA A 45 4.50 12.38 -23.60
C ALA A 45 5.73 13.08 -24.22
N ASP A 46 6.33 14.01 -23.53
CA ASP A 46 7.56 14.73 -23.94
C ASP A 46 8.84 13.92 -23.68
N GLY A 47 8.72 12.71 -23.11
CA GLY A 47 9.84 11.85 -22.74
C GLY A 47 10.44 12.13 -21.36
N THR A 48 9.96 13.13 -20.64
CA THR A 48 10.39 13.39 -19.25
C THR A 48 10.10 12.19 -18.36
N ARG A 49 11.09 11.80 -17.57
CA ARG A 49 11.00 10.65 -16.66
C ARG A 49 11.08 11.14 -15.21
N THR A 50 10.05 10.79 -14.45
CA THR A 50 9.99 11.07 -13.01
C THR A 50 10.06 9.76 -12.25
N GLN A 51 11.10 9.58 -11.46
CA GLN A 51 11.21 8.40 -10.59
C GLN A 51 10.33 8.56 -9.35
N ILE A 52 9.60 7.49 -9.02
CA ILE A 52 8.71 7.41 -7.87
C ILE A 52 9.29 6.35 -6.92
N PRO A 53 9.69 6.72 -5.69
CA PRO A 53 10.33 5.80 -4.75
C PRO A 53 9.39 4.65 -4.35
N VAL A 54 9.86 3.41 -4.50
CA VAL A 54 9.05 2.19 -4.33
C VAL A 54 8.59 1.99 -2.88
N GLY A 55 9.45 2.27 -1.92
CA GLY A 55 9.19 1.95 -0.52
C GLY A 55 8.33 2.97 0.23
N GLY A 56 8.21 4.18 -0.29
CA GLY A 56 7.62 5.32 0.43
C GLY A 56 6.18 5.65 0.07
N ILE A 57 5.52 4.92 -0.85
CA ILE A 57 4.20 5.28 -1.38
C ILE A 57 3.16 4.23 -1.03
N ALA A 58 2.05 4.68 -0.46
CA ALA A 58 0.93 3.82 -0.09
C ALA A 58 0.00 3.55 -1.29
N CYS A 59 -0.26 4.57 -2.10
CA CYS A 59 -1.20 4.50 -3.21
C CYS A 59 -0.71 5.31 -4.42
N ILE A 60 -0.90 4.77 -5.62
CA ILE A 60 -0.76 5.49 -6.89
C ILE A 60 -2.15 5.59 -7.53
N LEU A 61 -2.57 6.82 -7.80
CA LEU A 61 -3.83 7.14 -8.45
C LEU A 61 -3.55 7.42 -9.93
N LEU A 62 -4.14 6.61 -10.80
CA LEU A 62 -4.05 6.76 -12.25
C LEU A 62 -5.23 7.58 -12.72
N GLU A 63 -4.97 8.79 -13.17
CA GLU A 63 -5.94 9.74 -13.72
C GLU A 63 -6.15 9.53 -15.22
N PRO A 64 -7.10 10.23 -15.86
CA PRO A 64 -7.34 10.13 -17.29
C PRO A 64 -6.07 10.32 -18.11
N GLY A 65 -5.91 9.51 -19.17
CA GLY A 65 -4.72 9.53 -20.00
C GLY A 65 -3.51 8.75 -19.46
N ALA A 66 -3.55 8.32 -18.19
CA ALA A 66 -2.49 7.47 -17.64
C ALA A 66 -2.54 6.05 -18.22
N ARG A 67 -1.35 5.47 -18.39
CA ARG A 67 -1.15 4.07 -18.81
C ARG A 67 -0.26 3.38 -17.79
N ILE A 68 -0.43 2.07 -17.63
CA ILE A 68 0.38 1.30 -16.71
C ILE A 68 0.91 0.04 -17.40
N SER A 69 2.18 -0.28 -17.16
CA SER A 69 2.78 -1.52 -17.64
C SER A 69 2.50 -2.68 -16.67
N HIS A 70 2.50 -3.91 -17.20
CA HIS A 70 2.39 -5.11 -16.37
C HIS A 70 3.50 -5.18 -15.31
N ALA A 71 4.73 -4.74 -15.64
CA ALA A 71 5.84 -4.69 -14.71
C ALA A 71 5.55 -3.77 -13.51
N ALA A 72 4.91 -2.62 -13.76
CA ALA A 72 4.52 -1.70 -12.69
C ALA A 72 3.43 -2.29 -11.79
N VAL A 73 2.45 -3.00 -12.34
CA VAL A 73 1.43 -3.72 -11.55
C VAL A 73 2.07 -4.81 -10.68
N ALA A 74 2.97 -5.61 -11.27
CA ALA A 74 3.69 -6.67 -10.56
C ALA A 74 4.58 -6.11 -9.44
N LEU A 75 5.25 -4.98 -9.68
CA LEU A 75 6.04 -4.30 -8.66
C LEU A 75 5.15 -3.79 -7.53
N ALA A 76 4.04 -3.11 -7.85
CA ALA A 76 3.09 -2.61 -6.86
C ALA A 76 2.54 -3.74 -5.96
N ALA A 77 2.15 -4.87 -6.55
CA ALA A 77 1.69 -6.04 -5.82
C ALA A 77 2.77 -6.58 -4.85
N ARG A 78 4.02 -6.63 -5.29
CA ARG A 78 5.16 -7.13 -4.50
C ARG A 78 5.50 -6.23 -3.31
N VAL A 79 5.45 -4.90 -3.50
CA VAL A 79 5.81 -3.92 -2.46
C VAL A 79 4.63 -3.46 -1.62
N GLY A 80 3.41 -3.86 -1.98
CA GLY A 80 2.18 -3.52 -1.27
C GLY A 80 1.72 -2.08 -1.51
N THR A 81 2.05 -1.49 -2.68
CA THR A 81 1.49 -0.21 -3.12
C THR A 81 0.16 -0.45 -3.81
N LEU A 82 -0.88 0.27 -3.40
CA LEU A 82 -2.19 0.20 -4.03
C LEU A 82 -2.19 0.97 -5.35
N ILE A 83 -2.71 0.37 -6.40
CA ILE A 83 -3.00 1.06 -7.68
C ILE A 83 -4.51 1.31 -7.75
N THR A 84 -4.90 2.54 -8.05
CA THR A 84 -6.30 2.92 -8.23
C THR A 84 -6.48 3.68 -9.54
N TRP A 85 -7.60 3.46 -10.22
CA TRP A 85 -8.03 4.23 -11.38
C TRP A 85 -9.09 5.22 -10.95
N VAL A 86 -8.82 6.49 -11.19
CA VAL A 86 -9.66 7.60 -10.73
C VAL A 86 -10.01 8.55 -11.88
N GLY A 87 -11.07 9.32 -11.70
CA GLY A 87 -11.39 10.43 -12.58
C GLY A 87 -10.47 11.63 -12.30
N GLU A 88 -10.59 12.64 -13.13
CA GLU A 88 -9.84 13.90 -13.02
C GLU A 88 -9.93 14.48 -11.61
N GLY A 89 -8.78 14.88 -11.06
CA GLY A 89 -8.68 15.39 -9.69
C GLY A 89 -9.02 14.36 -8.59
N GLY A 90 -9.06 13.08 -8.91
CA GLY A 90 -9.39 12.03 -7.94
C GLY A 90 -10.85 12.00 -7.47
N VAL A 91 -11.74 12.78 -8.11
CA VAL A 91 -13.14 12.97 -7.67
C VAL A 91 -13.98 11.69 -7.74
N ARG A 92 -13.63 10.77 -8.62
CA ARG A 92 -14.39 9.52 -8.83
C ARG A 92 -13.45 8.32 -8.86
N LEU A 93 -13.73 7.32 -8.04
CA LEU A 93 -13.03 6.04 -8.07
C LEU A 93 -13.71 5.13 -9.12
N TYR A 94 -12.93 4.64 -10.10
CA TYR A 94 -13.41 3.69 -11.09
C TYR A 94 -13.06 2.25 -10.73
N SER A 95 -11.83 2.02 -10.29
CA SER A 95 -11.36 0.69 -9.89
C SER A 95 -10.18 0.81 -8.93
N ALA A 96 -10.02 -0.19 -8.09
CA ALA A 96 -8.86 -0.31 -7.22
C ALA A 96 -8.31 -1.73 -7.30
N GLY A 97 -7.00 -1.83 -7.44
CA GLY A 97 -6.30 -3.10 -7.30
C GLY A 97 -6.29 -3.56 -5.84
N GLN A 98 -6.13 -4.84 -5.62
CA GLN A 98 -5.84 -5.33 -4.26
C GLN A 98 -4.34 -5.20 -3.98
N PRO A 99 -3.94 -4.71 -2.80
CA PRO A 99 -2.53 -4.74 -2.41
C PRO A 99 -2.05 -6.19 -2.42
N GLY A 100 -0.95 -6.45 -3.11
CA GLY A 100 -0.29 -7.74 -3.05
C GLY A 100 0.12 -8.06 -1.61
N GLY A 101 -0.12 -9.28 -1.14
CA GLY A 101 0.26 -9.70 0.20
C GLY A 101 -0.86 -9.65 1.24
N ALA A 102 -2.13 -9.67 0.81
CA ALA A 102 -3.24 -10.03 1.70
C ALA A 102 -2.96 -11.44 2.28
N ARG A 103 -2.51 -11.48 3.52
CA ARG A 103 -2.20 -12.74 4.19
C ARG A 103 -3.48 -13.36 4.71
N SER A 104 -3.79 -14.57 4.27
CA SER A 104 -4.99 -15.32 4.69
C SER A 104 -5.01 -15.60 6.20
N ASP A 105 -3.85 -15.73 6.85
CA ASP A 105 -3.73 -15.88 8.30
C ASP A 105 -4.33 -14.68 9.05
N ARG A 106 -4.15 -13.46 8.54
CA ARG A 106 -4.77 -12.26 9.13
C ARG A 106 -6.28 -12.24 8.95
N LEU A 107 -6.78 -12.70 7.81
CA LEU A 107 -8.22 -12.81 7.56
C LEU A 107 -8.87 -13.81 8.53
N LEU A 108 -8.27 -14.99 8.70
CA LEU A 108 -8.75 -15.99 9.65
C LEU A 108 -8.71 -15.49 11.09
N TRP A 109 -7.66 -14.73 11.44
CA TRP A 109 -7.57 -14.10 12.75
C TRP A 109 -8.66 -13.05 12.96
N GLN A 110 -8.94 -12.21 11.98
CA GLN A 110 -10.03 -11.23 12.02
C GLN A 110 -11.38 -11.90 12.14
N ALA A 111 -11.63 -12.96 11.37
CA ALA A 111 -12.87 -13.74 11.45
C ALA A 111 -13.07 -14.33 12.85
N LYS A 112 -12.02 -14.91 13.45
CA LYS A 112 -12.07 -15.43 14.82
C LYS A 112 -12.45 -14.34 15.84
N ILE A 113 -11.88 -13.16 15.72
CA ILE A 113 -12.20 -12.03 16.62
C ILE A 113 -13.63 -11.53 16.37
N ALA A 114 -14.08 -11.48 15.13
CA ALA A 114 -15.40 -10.98 14.76
C ALA A 114 -16.54 -11.89 15.24
N LEU A 115 -16.28 -13.19 15.38
CA LEU A 115 -17.24 -14.20 15.83
C LEU A 115 -17.29 -14.35 17.37
N ASP A 116 -16.35 -13.76 18.10
CA ASP A 116 -16.31 -13.77 19.56
C ASP A 116 -16.68 -12.37 20.08
N ASP A 117 -17.86 -12.24 20.67
CA ASP A 117 -18.36 -10.94 21.15
C ASP A 117 -17.45 -10.28 22.18
N ALA A 118 -16.84 -11.05 23.08
CA ALA A 118 -15.91 -10.50 24.06
C ALA A 118 -14.61 -10.00 23.43
N ALA A 119 -14.07 -10.74 22.45
CA ALA A 119 -12.91 -10.31 21.69
C ALA A 119 -13.23 -9.10 20.83
N ARG A 120 -14.37 -9.10 20.14
CA ARG A 120 -14.86 -7.98 19.33
C ARG A 120 -15.00 -6.71 20.16
N LEU A 121 -15.62 -6.79 21.34
CA LEU A 121 -15.76 -5.65 22.25
C LEU A 121 -14.40 -5.08 22.69
N ARG A 122 -13.42 -5.94 23.00
CA ARG A 122 -12.05 -5.48 23.32
C ARG A 122 -11.40 -4.70 22.17
N VAL A 123 -11.57 -5.19 20.94
CA VAL A 123 -11.03 -4.52 19.74
C VAL A 123 -11.72 -3.18 19.51
N VAL A 124 -13.06 -3.14 19.60
CA VAL A 124 -13.84 -1.88 19.43
C VAL A 124 -13.41 -0.84 20.46
N ARG A 125 -13.23 -1.21 21.72
CA ARG A 125 -12.73 -0.29 22.76
C ARG A 125 -11.34 0.24 22.45
N LYS A 126 -10.45 -0.62 21.96
CA LYS A 126 -9.11 -0.20 21.54
C LYS A 126 -9.16 0.76 20.34
N MET A 127 -10.02 0.49 19.37
CA MET A 127 -10.22 1.39 18.22
C MET A 127 -10.80 2.74 18.67
N TYR A 128 -11.73 2.73 19.60
CA TYR A 128 -12.29 3.95 20.20
C TYR A 128 -11.19 4.81 20.85
N ALA A 129 -10.38 4.19 21.71
CA ALA A 129 -9.26 4.88 22.36
C ALA A 129 -8.26 5.46 21.36
N MET A 130 -7.93 4.69 20.30
CA MET A 130 -7.03 5.18 19.24
C MET A 130 -7.61 6.35 18.43
N ARG A 131 -8.92 6.39 18.26
CA ARG A 131 -9.60 7.41 17.43
C ARG A 131 -9.88 8.70 18.19
N PHE A 132 -10.26 8.59 19.45
CA PHE A 132 -10.71 9.73 20.26
C PHE A 132 -9.68 10.17 21.33
N GLY A 133 -8.60 9.40 21.54
CA GLY A 133 -7.59 9.71 22.54
C GLY A 133 -8.02 9.48 23.98
N GLU A 134 -9.19 8.86 24.21
CA GLU A 134 -9.74 8.56 25.52
C GLU A 134 -10.26 7.11 25.59
N GLU A 135 -10.36 6.55 26.78
CA GLU A 135 -10.88 5.20 26.94
C GLU A 135 -12.40 5.13 26.71
N ALA A 136 -12.83 4.06 26.05
CA ALA A 136 -14.24 3.82 25.82
C ALA A 136 -14.99 3.57 27.13
N PRO A 137 -16.22 4.10 27.30
CA PRO A 137 -17.03 3.90 28.51
C PRO A 137 -17.20 2.43 28.86
N SER A 138 -16.89 2.05 30.12
CA SER A 138 -16.77 0.66 30.55
C SER A 138 -18.08 -0.15 30.46
N ARG A 139 -19.24 0.51 30.53
CA ARG A 139 -20.57 -0.12 30.54
C ARG A 139 -21.33 -0.08 29.23
N ARG A 140 -20.67 0.25 28.11
CA ARG A 140 -21.30 0.30 26.79
C ARG A 140 -21.09 -1.00 26.04
N SER A 141 -22.15 -1.43 25.34
CA SER A 141 -22.10 -2.54 24.38
C SER A 141 -21.46 -2.09 23.06
N ILE A 142 -21.21 -3.04 22.15
CA ILE A 142 -20.64 -2.73 20.82
C ILE A 142 -21.54 -1.77 20.04
N ASP A 143 -22.87 -1.97 20.11
CA ASP A 143 -23.84 -1.16 19.39
C ASP A 143 -24.01 0.25 19.96
N GLN A 144 -23.41 0.51 21.10
CA GLN A 144 -23.47 1.80 21.80
C GLN A 144 -22.14 2.57 21.71
N LEU A 145 -21.09 1.95 21.17
CA LEU A 145 -19.76 2.53 20.94
C LEU A 145 -19.56 2.88 19.47
#